data_4387ad81729ebd8c2debe7b38755540f
#
_entry.id   4387ad81729ebd8c2debe7b38755540f
#
_cell.length_a   1.000
_cell.length_b   1.000
_cell.length_c   1.000
_cell.angle_alpha   90.00
_cell.angle_beta   90.00
_cell.angle_gamma   90.00
#
_symmetry.space_group_name_H-M   'P 1'
#
loop_
_entity.id
_entity.type
_entity.pdbx_description
1 polymer ?
#
loop_
_entity_poly.entity_id
_entity_poly.type
_entity_poly.pdbx_seq_one_letter_code
_entity_poly.pdbx_strand_id
1 'polypeptide(L)'
;MPVSNPLTAEIAATTARIVVEEGLEWGPAKRRAVREMGLPARTPLPDNDQVEDAVREYLDIFCADTQPRELRALRQLALVWMVRMAEFRPHLAGSVWHGTATRLSDIYIQLFCDDPKSAEIALIDHHVDYEPRTVTGFHGESVEALSLGSKC
;
A
#
# COMPACT_ATOMS: atom_id res chain seq x y z
N MET A 1 -13.83 15.86 19.07
CA MET A 1 -12.74 14.90 18.90
C MET A 1 -13.29 13.50 19.15
N PRO A 2 -13.17 12.60 18.19
CA PRO A 2 -13.45 11.22 18.52
C PRO A 2 -12.45 10.75 19.56
N VAL A 3 -12.95 10.35 20.70
CA VAL A 3 -12.11 9.69 21.70
C VAL A 3 -11.76 8.33 21.13
N SER A 4 -10.49 8.11 20.78
CA SER A 4 -10.08 6.81 20.30
C SER A 4 -10.33 5.79 21.42
N ASN A 5 -11.13 4.77 21.11
CA ASN A 5 -11.32 3.65 22.03
C ASN A 5 -9.95 3.01 22.30
N PRO A 6 -9.51 2.86 23.56
CA PRO A 6 -8.21 2.24 23.88
C PRO A 6 -8.00 0.88 23.21
N LEU A 7 -9.05 0.07 23.10
CA LEU A 7 -8.98 -1.23 22.43
C LEU A 7 -8.70 -1.06 20.94
N THR A 8 -9.34 -0.11 20.29
CA THR A 8 -9.10 0.18 18.87
C THR A 8 -7.66 0.64 18.65
N ALA A 9 -7.13 1.44 19.56
CA ALA A 9 -5.72 1.88 19.51
C ALA A 9 -4.75 0.69 19.66
N GLU A 10 -5.05 -0.25 20.53
CA GLU A 10 -4.23 -1.46 20.70
C GLU A 10 -4.29 -2.35 19.46
N ILE A 11 -5.46 -2.50 18.86
CA ILE A 11 -5.61 -3.23 17.60
C ILE A 11 -4.80 -2.54 16.48
N ALA A 12 -4.85 -1.22 16.41
CA ALA A 12 -4.09 -0.45 15.43
C ALA A 12 -2.58 -0.64 15.61
N ALA A 13 -2.09 -0.62 16.84
CA ALA A 13 -0.67 -0.84 17.13
C ALA A 13 -0.22 -2.26 16.73
N THR A 14 -1.02 -3.28 17.04
CA THR A 14 -0.74 -4.67 16.65
C THR A 14 -0.79 -4.81 15.12
N THR A 15 -1.76 -4.18 14.48
CA THR A 15 -1.88 -4.15 13.03
C THR A 15 -0.64 -3.52 12.39
N ALA A 16 -0.17 -2.40 12.92
CA ALA A 16 1.03 -1.72 12.41
C ALA A 16 2.26 -2.63 12.49
N ARG A 17 2.46 -3.33 13.58
CA ARG A 17 3.55 -4.29 13.71
C ARG A 17 3.47 -5.38 12.64
N ILE A 18 2.30 -5.94 12.42
CA ILE A 18 2.11 -7.00 11.41
C ILE A 18 2.38 -6.46 10.00
N VAL A 19 1.88 -5.28 9.69
CA VAL A 19 2.11 -4.63 8.38
C VAL A 19 3.59 -4.44 8.14
N VAL A 20 4.31 -3.89 9.09
CA VAL A 20 5.74 -3.55 8.92
C VAL A 20 6.62 -4.81 8.93
N GLU A 21 6.39 -5.73 9.86
CA GLU A 21 7.23 -6.93 10.01
C GLU A 21 6.96 -7.98 8.93
N GLU A 22 5.72 -8.14 8.52
CA GLU A 22 5.31 -9.24 7.64
C GLU A 22 4.87 -8.78 6.25
N GLY A 23 4.73 -7.49 6.02
CA GLY A 23 4.36 -6.96 4.72
C GLY A 23 2.90 -7.21 4.32
N LEU A 24 2.03 -7.54 5.26
CA LEU A 24 0.61 -7.75 4.97
C LEU A 24 -0.09 -6.44 4.63
N GLU A 25 -1.10 -6.53 3.78
CA GLU A 25 -2.01 -5.41 3.54
C GLU A 25 -2.84 -5.12 4.80
N TRP A 26 -3.34 -3.89 4.90
CA TRP A 26 -3.97 -3.42 6.14
C TRP A 26 -5.23 -4.20 6.53
N GLY A 27 -6.08 -4.54 5.57
CA GLY A 27 -7.29 -5.32 5.84
C GLY A 27 -6.98 -6.67 6.49
N PRO A 28 -6.22 -7.53 5.84
CA PRO A 28 -5.78 -8.79 6.43
C PRO A 28 -5.02 -8.62 7.75
N ALA A 29 -4.18 -7.60 7.86
CA ALA A 29 -3.42 -7.32 9.08
C ALA A 29 -4.34 -6.97 10.26
N LYS A 30 -5.38 -6.17 10.03
CA LYS A 30 -6.38 -5.85 11.06
C LYS A 30 -7.08 -7.11 11.59
N ARG A 31 -7.51 -7.97 10.69
CA ARG A 31 -8.18 -9.22 11.08
C ARG A 31 -7.25 -10.16 11.83
N ARG A 32 -6.00 -10.23 11.41
CA ARG A 32 -5.00 -11.03 12.09
C ARG A 32 -4.68 -10.49 13.48
N ALA A 33 -4.62 -9.16 13.63
CA ALA A 33 -4.42 -8.52 14.93
C ALA A 33 -5.52 -8.91 15.92
N VAL A 34 -6.78 -8.87 15.48
CA VAL A 34 -7.92 -9.29 16.30
C VAL A 34 -7.77 -10.75 16.75
N ARG A 35 -7.37 -11.64 15.86
CA ARG A 35 -7.14 -13.06 16.20
C ARG A 35 -5.98 -13.24 17.18
N GLU A 36 -4.86 -12.58 16.95
CA GLU A 36 -3.70 -12.68 17.84
C GLU A 36 -4.00 -12.17 19.25
N MET A 37 -4.84 -11.15 19.36
CA MET A 37 -5.27 -10.60 20.64
C MET A 37 -6.35 -11.42 21.33
N GLY A 38 -6.82 -12.49 20.69
CA GLY A 38 -7.88 -13.35 21.24
C GLY A 38 -9.24 -12.68 21.33
N LEU A 39 -9.50 -11.69 20.46
CA LEU A 39 -10.74 -10.95 20.45
C LEU A 39 -11.78 -11.62 19.53
N PRO A 40 -13.10 -11.41 19.79
CA PRO A 40 -14.14 -11.89 18.88
C PRO A 40 -13.97 -11.35 17.47
N ALA A 41 -14.27 -12.18 16.47
CA ALA A 41 -14.15 -11.79 15.06
C ALA A 41 -14.96 -10.54 14.68
N ARG A 42 -16.04 -10.26 15.41
CA ARG A 42 -16.91 -9.08 15.21
C ARG A 42 -16.41 -7.81 15.92
N THR A 43 -15.23 -7.86 16.55
CA THR A 43 -14.67 -6.67 17.22
C THR A 43 -14.51 -5.53 16.23
N PRO A 44 -14.93 -4.30 16.55
CA PRO A 44 -14.75 -3.17 15.65
C PRO A 44 -13.28 -2.95 15.31
N LEU A 45 -13.00 -2.79 14.02
CA LEU A 45 -11.63 -2.59 13.53
C LEU A 45 -11.27 -1.10 13.52
N PRO A 46 -9.99 -0.74 13.73
CA PRO A 46 -9.54 0.63 13.54
C PRO A 46 -9.71 1.04 12.07
N ASP A 47 -9.95 2.33 11.84
CA ASP A 47 -9.99 2.86 10.49
C ASP A 47 -8.57 2.99 9.91
N ASN A 48 -8.49 3.30 8.62
CA ASN A 48 -7.19 3.40 7.94
C ASN A 48 -6.32 4.55 8.47
N ASP A 49 -6.93 5.65 8.90
CA ASP A 49 -6.18 6.76 9.48
C ASP A 49 -5.52 6.37 10.80
N GLN A 50 -6.23 5.62 11.64
CA GLN A 50 -5.67 5.09 12.88
C GLN A 50 -4.53 4.12 12.63
N VAL A 51 -4.68 3.25 11.63
CA VAL A 51 -3.62 2.33 11.24
C VAL A 51 -2.41 3.08 10.69
N GLU A 52 -2.63 4.09 9.84
CA GLU A 52 -1.54 4.90 9.29
C GLU A 52 -0.74 5.58 10.40
N ASP A 53 -1.43 6.21 11.36
CA ASP A 53 -0.77 6.84 12.49
C ASP A 53 0.06 5.84 13.30
N ALA A 54 -0.49 4.64 13.54
CA ALA A 54 0.20 3.57 14.25
C ALA A 54 1.42 3.05 13.47
N VAL A 55 1.30 2.93 12.14
CA VAL A 55 2.42 2.53 11.28
C VAL A 55 3.53 3.58 11.33
N ARG A 56 3.20 4.86 11.22
CA ARG A 56 4.20 5.95 11.30
C ARG A 56 4.91 5.93 12.64
N GLU A 57 4.19 5.76 13.73
CA GLU A 57 4.79 5.66 15.07
C GLU A 57 5.71 4.45 15.18
N TYR A 58 5.28 3.30 14.69
CA TYR A 58 6.10 2.09 14.69
C TYR A 58 7.40 2.28 13.90
N LEU A 59 7.31 2.87 12.71
CA LEU A 59 8.47 3.15 11.88
C LEU A 59 9.44 4.12 12.56
N ASP A 60 8.93 5.16 13.21
CA ASP A 60 9.77 6.15 13.91
C ASP A 60 10.50 5.52 15.09
N ILE A 61 9.85 4.60 15.80
CA ILE A 61 10.44 3.96 16.98
C ILE A 61 11.42 2.85 16.60
N PHE A 62 11.05 1.98 15.69
CA PHE A 62 11.77 0.73 15.42
C PHE A 62 12.55 0.70 14.12
N CYS A 63 12.25 1.58 13.17
CA CYS A 63 12.80 1.53 11.81
C CYS A 63 13.40 2.87 11.37
N ALA A 64 13.72 3.76 12.29
CA ALA A 64 14.22 5.10 11.96
C ALA A 64 15.50 5.07 11.13
N ASP A 65 16.35 4.06 11.31
CA ASP A 65 17.63 3.94 10.61
C ASP A 65 17.51 3.31 9.22
N THR A 66 16.45 2.55 8.95
CA THR A 66 16.33 1.75 7.73
C THR A 66 15.21 2.20 6.81
N GLN A 67 14.05 2.54 7.37
CA GLN A 67 12.86 2.83 6.57
C GLN A 67 13.03 4.03 5.61
N PRO A 68 13.65 5.16 5.99
CA PRO A 68 13.83 6.26 5.05
C PRO A 68 14.63 5.89 3.79
N ARG A 69 15.63 5.02 3.93
CA ARG A 69 16.42 4.54 2.79
C ARG A 69 15.63 3.58 1.91
N GLU A 70 14.85 2.71 2.53
CA GLU A 70 13.98 1.77 1.82
C GLU A 70 12.90 2.52 1.03
N LEU A 71 12.27 3.51 1.64
CA LEU A 71 11.28 4.37 1.00
C LEU A 71 11.89 5.12 -0.20
N ARG A 72 13.08 5.68 -0.01
CA ARG A 72 13.78 6.41 -1.07
C ARG A 72 14.08 5.49 -2.26
N ALA A 73 14.55 4.27 -2.00
CA ALA A 73 14.82 3.30 -3.06
C ALA A 73 13.55 2.94 -3.84
N LEU A 74 12.44 2.74 -3.14
CA LEU A 74 11.16 2.45 -3.76
C LEU A 74 10.64 3.63 -4.59
N ARG A 75 10.80 4.86 -4.09
CA ARG A 75 10.40 6.07 -4.83
C ARG A 75 11.26 6.29 -6.07
N GLN A 76 12.55 6.00 -6.01
CA GLN A 76 13.42 6.06 -7.17
C GLN A 76 13.02 5.05 -8.24
N LEU A 77 12.71 3.83 -7.83
CA LEU A 77 12.21 2.81 -8.75
C LEU A 77 10.85 3.18 -9.33
N ALA A 78 9.96 3.70 -8.51
CA ALA A 78 8.65 4.19 -8.98
C ALA A 78 8.81 5.27 -10.04
N LEU A 79 9.74 6.21 -9.83
CA LEU A 79 9.99 7.29 -10.78
C LEU A 79 10.47 6.75 -12.13
N VAL A 80 11.34 5.73 -12.14
CA VAL A 80 11.78 5.08 -13.38
C VAL A 80 10.58 4.54 -14.15
N TRP A 81 9.67 3.85 -13.47
CA TRP A 81 8.46 3.31 -14.11
C TRP A 81 7.50 4.40 -14.57
N MET A 82 7.33 5.45 -13.78
CA MET A 82 6.48 6.58 -14.16
C MET A 82 7.00 7.28 -15.41
N VAL A 83 8.31 7.41 -15.56
CA VAL A 83 8.91 7.97 -16.76
C VAL A 83 8.68 7.06 -17.98
N ARG A 84 8.85 5.75 -17.82
CA ARG A 84 8.62 4.78 -18.90
C ARG A 84 7.16 4.76 -19.34
N MET A 85 6.24 4.96 -18.40
CA MET A 85 4.79 4.90 -18.65
C MET A 85 4.16 6.30 -18.74
N ALA A 86 4.95 7.33 -19.06
CA ALA A 86 4.52 8.73 -19.06
C ALA A 86 3.30 8.99 -19.95
N GLU A 87 3.17 8.28 -21.07
CA GLU A 87 2.03 8.42 -21.99
C GLU A 87 0.69 8.05 -21.35
N PHE A 88 0.70 7.26 -20.28
CA PHE A 88 -0.51 6.83 -19.57
C PHE A 88 -0.81 7.66 -18.32
N ARG A 89 -0.19 8.81 -18.18
CA ARG A 89 -0.42 9.73 -17.05
C ARG A 89 -0.32 9.03 -15.69
N PRO A 90 0.86 8.47 -15.35
CA PRO A 90 1.03 7.69 -14.13
C PRO A 90 0.88 8.53 -12.87
N HIS A 91 0.21 7.97 -11.87
CA HIS A 91 0.04 8.57 -10.55
C HIS A 91 0.49 7.58 -9.49
N LEU A 92 1.43 7.98 -8.66
CA LEU A 92 1.90 7.16 -7.55
C LEU A 92 0.83 7.11 -6.46
N ALA A 93 0.59 5.91 -5.92
CA ALA A 93 -0.41 5.67 -4.88
C ALA A 93 0.14 4.73 -3.80
N GLY A 94 -0.67 4.47 -2.79
CA GLY A 94 -0.36 3.51 -1.73
C GLY A 94 0.72 3.98 -0.77
N SER A 95 1.37 3.02 -0.09
CA SER A 95 2.32 3.31 0.98
C SER A 95 3.57 4.05 0.51
N VAL A 96 4.00 3.85 -0.73
CA VAL A 96 5.13 4.58 -1.30
C VAL A 96 4.81 6.08 -1.42
N TRP A 97 3.61 6.41 -1.87
CA TRP A 97 3.13 7.79 -1.93
C TRP A 97 2.97 8.38 -0.53
N HIS A 98 2.31 7.65 0.37
CA HIS A 98 2.05 8.10 1.73
C HIS A 98 3.30 8.17 2.62
N GLY A 99 4.40 7.53 2.22
CA GLY A 99 5.65 7.57 2.98
C GLY A 99 5.77 6.50 4.06
N THR A 100 4.90 5.51 4.06
CA THR A 100 4.88 4.41 5.06
C THR A 100 5.45 3.10 4.52
N ALA A 101 5.96 3.10 3.29
CA ALA A 101 6.48 1.89 2.66
C ALA A 101 7.80 1.43 3.27
N THR A 102 7.97 0.11 3.30
CA THR A 102 9.22 -0.57 3.66
C THR A 102 9.66 -1.44 2.49
N ARG A 103 10.80 -2.12 2.62
CA ARG A 103 11.30 -3.06 1.61
C ARG A 103 10.30 -4.17 1.26
N LEU A 104 9.32 -4.42 2.13
CA LEU A 104 8.27 -5.43 1.91
C LEU A 104 7.04 -4.87 1.20
N SER A 105 7.00 -3.56 0.96
CA SER A 105 5.85 -2.90 0.36
C SER A 105 5.90 -2.95 -1.16
N ASP A 106 4.73 -3.03 -1.77
CA ASP A 106 4.57 -2.93 -3.21
C ASP A 106 4.50 -1.47 -3.66
N ILE A 107 4.88 -1.23 -4.89
CA ILE A 107 4.73 0.08 -5.52
C ILE A 107 3.42 0.06 -6.33
N TYR A 108 2.52 1.01 -6.03
CA TYR A 108 1.27 1.16 -6.75
C TYR A 108 1.33 2.40 -7.63
N ILE A 109 1.22 2.20 -8.93
CA ILE A 109 1.16 3.28 -9.92
C ILE A 109 -0.14 3.10 -10.70
N GLN A 110 -0.98 4.14 -10.69
CA GLN A 110 -2.22 4.17 -11.44
C GLN A 110 -1.94 4.76 -12.81
N LEU A 111 -2.37 4.07 -13.86
CA LEU A 111 -2.25 4.51 -15.23
C LEU A 111 -3.63 4.87 -15.77
N PHE A 112 -3.71 5.96 -16.51
CA PHE A 112 -4.93 6.42 -17.13
C PHE A 112 -4.79 6.30 -18.65
N CYS A 113 -5.63 5.47 -19.25
CA CYS A 113 -5.65 5.26 -20.70
C CYS A 113 -7.09 5.11 -21.18
N ASP A 114 -7.35 5.55 -22.40
CA ASP A 114 -8.67 5.42 -23.03
C ASP A 114 -8.96 3.96 -23.42
N ASP A 115 -7.90 3.21 -23.70
CA ASP A 115 -7.96 1.77 -24.00
C ASP A 115 -7.07 0.99 -23.03
N PRO A 116 -7.67 0.18 -22.13
CA PRO A 116 -6.89 -0.65 -21.19
C PRO A 116 -5.86 -1.54 -21.86
N LYS A 117 -6.14 -2.01 -23.07
CA LYS A 117 -5.22 -2.88 -23.81
C LYS A 117 -3.93 -2.18 -24.22
N SER A 118 -3.96 -0.85 -24.42
CA SER A 118 -2.76 -0.09 -24.77
C SER A 118 -1.70 -0.17 -23.67
N ALA A 119 -2.12 -0.07 -22.39
CA ALA A 119 -1.22 -0.20 -21.25
C ALA A 119 -0.70 -1.62 -21.13
N GLU A 120 -1.55 -2.62 -21.30
CA GLU A 120 -1.15 -4.03 -21.26
C GLU A 120 -0.13 -4.36 -22.34
N ILE A 121 -0.35 -3.89 -23.58
CA ILE A 121 0.58 -4.10 -24.68
C ILE A 121 1.94 -3.44 -24.37
N ALA A 122 1.94 -2.21 -23.83
CA ALA A 122 3.16 -1.52 -23.46
C ALA A 122 3.95 -2.29 -22.39
N LEU A 123 3.26 -2.87 -21.39
CA LEU A 123 3.91 -3.68 -20.36
C LEU A 123 4.48 -4.98 -20.93
N ILE A 124 3.78 -5.62 -21.85
CA ILE A 124 4.27 -6.81 -22.55
C ILE A 124 5.50 -6.48 -23.38
N ASP A 125 5.49 -5.36 -24.11
CA ASP A 125 6.62 -4.91 -24.93
C ASP A 125 7.87 -4.61 -24.08
N HIS A 126 7.68 -4.19 -22.82
CA HIS A 126 8.77 -3.96 -21.87
C HIS A 126 9.14 -5.19 -21.05
N HIS A 127 8.55 -6.35 -21.34
CA HIS A 127 8.78 -7.62 -20.62
C HIS A 127 8.51 -7.51 -19.12
N VAL A 128 7.43 -6.84 -18.75
CA VAL A 128 7.04 -6.63 -17.36
C VAL A 128 5.86 -7.53 -17.01
N ASP A 129 5.99 -8.26 -15.90
CA ASP A 129 4.89 -9.05 -15.37
C ASP A 129 3.88 -8.12 -14.69
N TYR A 130 2.60 -8.34 -14.95
CA TYR A 130 1.53 -7.55 -14.34
C TYR A 130 0.32 -8.42 -14.03
N GLU A 131 -0.49 -7.96 -13.08
CA GLU A 131 -1.78 -8.56 -12.77
C GLU A 131 -2.88 -7.50 -12.95
N PRO A 132 -3.91 -7.78 -13.78
CA PRO A 132 -5.04 -6.87 -13.89
C PRO A 132 -5.92 -6.97 -12.63
N ARG A 133 -6.36 -5.81 -12.13
CA ARG A 133 -7.29 -5.70 -11.00
C ARG A 133 -8.32 -4.63 -11.32
N THR A 134 -9.54 -4.82 -10.80
CA THR A 134 -10.56 -3.78 -10.86
C THR A 134 -10.51 -2.96 -9.57
N VAL A 135 -10.36 -1.66 -9.69
CA VAL A 135 -10.32 -0.73 -8.55
C VAL A 135 -11.35 0.38 -8.75
N THR A 136 -11.68 1.08 -7.68
CA THR A 136 -12.56 2.25 -7.75
C THR A 136 -11.76 3.46 -8.22
N GLY A 137 -12.20 4.09 -9.30
CA GLY A 137 -11.60 5.32 -9.83
C GLY A 137 -12.00 6.56 -9.02
N PHE A 138 -11.48 7.72 -9.43
CA PHE A 138 -11.68 8.99 -8.72
C PHE A 138 -13.15 9.43 -8.64
N HIS A 139 -13.98 8.99 -9.56
CA HIS A 139 -15.40 9.33 -9.60
C HIS A 139 -16.33 8.18 -9.20
N GLY A 140 -15.78 7.17 -8.53
CA GLY A 140 -16.55 6.02 -8.07
C GLY A 140 -16.79 4.94 -9.13
N GLU A 141 -16.32 5.13 -10.36
CA GLU A 141 -16.42 4.14 -11.43
C GLU A 141 -15.43 3.00 -11.22
N SER A 142 -15.76 1.82 -11.75
CA SER A 142 -14.82 0.69 -11.78
C SER A 142 -13.80 0.90 -12.91
N VAL A 143 -12.52 0.89 -12.57
CA VAL A 143 -11.43 1.01 -13.53
C VAL A 143 -10.49 -0.17 -13.42
N GLU A 144 -9.89 -0.57 -14.53
CA GLU A 144 -8.90 -1.63 -14.54
C GLU A 144 -7.55 -1.07 -14.09
N ALA A 145 -6.94 -1.73 -13.12
CA ALA A 145 -5.60 -1.41 -12.64
C ALA A 145 -4.65 -2.55 -12.96
N LEU A 146 -3.43 -2.22 -13.29
CA LEU A 146 -2.38 -3.21 -13.53
C LEU A 146 -1.40 -3.18 -12.36
N SER A 147 -1.21 -4.34 -11.74
CA SER A 147 -0.28 -4.50 -10.61
C SER A 147 1.04 -5.04 -11.12
N LEU A 148 2.12 -4.32 -10.84
CA LEU A 148 3.48 -4.71 -11.21
C LEU A 148 4.21 -5.23 -9.99
N GLY A 149 4.70 -6.47 -10.07
CA GLY A 149 5.57 -7.02 -9.04
C GLY A 149 6.99 -6.49 -9.23
N SER A 150 7.50 -5.73 -8.27
CA SER A 150 8.91 -5.35 -8.24
C SER A 150 9.66 -6.39 -7.42
N LYS A 151 10.51 -7.15 -8.08
CA LYS A 151 11.53 -7.92 -7.38
C LYS A 151 12.77 -7.05 -7.30
N CYS A 152 13.10 -6.69 -6.09
CA CYS A 152 14.42 -6.10 -5.83
C CYS A 152 15.48 -7.17 -5.97
#